data_7003b0c1adc683e9ff25d5eff5a46fec
#
_entry.id   7003b0c1adc683e9ff25d5eff5a46fec
#
_cell.length_a   1.000
_cell.length_b   1.000
_cell.length_c   1.000
_cell.angle_alpha   90.00
_cell.angle_beta   90.00
_cell.angle_gamma   90.00
#
_symmetry.space_group_name_H-M   'P 1'
#
loop_
_entity.id
_entity.type
_entity.pdbx_description
1 polymer ?
#
loop_
_entity_poly.entity_id
_entity_poly.type
_entity_poly.pdbx_seq_one_letter_code
_entity_poly.pdbx_strand_id
1 'polypeptide(L)'
;MPSPELGLSPCFNPLNCVFFQKEFEDVDKTFDQLVTIAQKFPRTKVLVSNEHYWKGVCRSFIFRFPDDLEILKIDKKIQIKSASRYGGGDLGVNGTRVGRLLTSLENLNS
;
A
#
# COMPACT_ATOMS: atom_id res chain seq x y z
N MET A 1 3.73 13.94 -7.10
CA MET A 1 4.15 12.52 -7.05
C MET A 1 5.23 12.35 -5.99
N PRO A 2 5.16 11.29 -5.15
CA PRO A 2 6.22 11.03 -4.17
C PRO A 2 7.53 10.68 -4.88
N SER A 3 8.64 11.03 -4.23
CA SER A 3 9.97 10.72 -4.74
C SER A 3 10.70 9.79 -3.76
N PRO A 4 11.69 9.03 -4.24
CA PRO A 4 12.49 8.18 -3.35
C PRO A 4 13.22 8.94 -2.24
N GLU A 5 13.51 10.22 -2.45
CA GLU A 5 14.18 11.03 -1.44
C GLU A 5 13.22 11.52 -0.35
N LEU A 6 11.97 11.80 -0.71
CA LEU A 6 11.02 12.41 0.23
C LEU A 6 10.12 11.41 0.94
N GLY A 7 9.89 10.25 0.30
CA GLY A 7 8.97 9.26 0.84
C GLY A 7 7.50 9.61 0.62
N LEU A 8 6.63 8.77 1.17
CA LEU A 8 5.19 9.01 1.16
C LEU A 8 4.81 10.01 2.24
N SER A 9 3.77 10.80 1.98
CA SER A 9 3.27 11.71 3.01
C SER A 9 2.64 10.90 4.16
N PRO A 10 2.81 11.37 5.42
CA PRO A 10 2.30 10.63 6.57
C PRO A 10 0.78 10.64 6.63
N CYS A 11 0.22 9.74 7.45
CA CYS A 11 -1.21 9.76 7.75
C CYS A 11 -1.56 10.96 8.61
N PHE A 12 -2.64 11.65 8.25
CA PHE A 12 -3.16 12.76 9.06
C PHE A 12 -4.29 12.29 9.99
N ASN A 13 -5.06 11.28 9.56
CA ASN A 13 -6.17 10.76 10.35
C ASN A 13 -5.99 9.25 10.52
N PRO A 14 -5.59 8.78 11.72
CA PRO A 14 -5.36 7.35 11.94
C PRO A 14 -6.65 6.51 11.87
N LEU A 15 -7.82 7.14 11.87
CA LEU A 15 -9.08 6.41 11.76
C LEU A 15 -9.36 5.93 10.34
N ASN A 16 -8.67 6.47 9.33
CA ASN A 16 -8.90 6.08 7.93
C ASN A 16 -7.61 5.97 7.12
N CYS A 17 -6.48 5.81 7.78
CA CYS A 17 -5.18 5.77 7.12
C CYS A 17 -4.20 4.91 7.91
N VAL A 18 -3.45 4.08 7.20
CA VAL A 18 -2.40 3.23 7.78
C VAL A 18 -1.12 3.45 7.01
N PHE A 19 -0.03 3.64 7.74
CA PHE A 19 1.31 3.82 7.19
C PHE A 19 2.24 2.76 7.78
N PHE A 20 3.00 2.09 6.92
CA PHE A 20 3.94 1.03 7.30
C PHE A 20 5.28 1.29 6.63
N GLN A 21 6.36 1.05 7.36
CA GLN A 21 7.71 1.18 6.82
C GLN A 21 8.60 0.09 7.40
N LYS A 22 9.41 -0.53 6.55
CA LYS A 22 10.36 -1.55 7.01
C LYS A 22 11.53 -1.67 6.04
N GLU A 23 12.72 -1.96 6.57
CA GLU A 23 13.89 -2.30 5.77
C GLU A 23 13.84 -3.77 5.36
N PHE A 24 14.33 -4.04 4.14
CA PHE A 24 14.43 -5.40 3.61
C PHE A 24 15.81 -5.61 3.00
N GLU A 25 16.36 -6.81 3.14
CA GLU A 25 17.67 -7.14 2.56
C GLU A 25 17.63 -7.06 1.03
N ASP A 26 16.64 -7.71 0.43
CA ASP A 26 16.45 -7.68 -1.02
C ASP A 26 15.23 -6.80 -1.33
N VAL A 27 15.43 -5.50 -1.25
CA VAL A 27 14.35 -4.53 -1.36
C VAL A 27 13.71 -4.55 -2.76
N ASP A 28 14.50 -4.80 -3.81
CA ASP A 28 13.97 -4.83 -5.18
C ASP A 28 13.03 -6.02 -5.37
N LYS A 29 13.45 -7.19 -4.93
CA LYS A 29 12.60 -8.39 -4.99
C LYS A 29 11.34 -8.21 -4.16
N THR A 30 11.48 -7.66 -2.95
CA THR A 30 10.35 -7.45 -2.05
C THR A 30 9.35 -6.46 -2.66
N PHE A 31 9.84 -5.37 -3.26
CA PHE A 31 8.97 -4.41 -3.92
C PHE A 31 8.18 -5.07 -5.05
N ASP A 32 8.85 -5.84 -5.90
CA ASP A 32 8.19 -6.53 -7.02
C ASP A 32 7.13 -7.51 -6.52
N GLN A 33 7.42 -8.24 -5.45
CA GLN A 33 6.46 -9.17 -4.85
C GLN A 33 5.23 -8.44 -4.30
N LEU A 34 5.44 -7.34 -3.58
CA LEU A 34 4.35 -6.54 -3.04
C LEU A 34 3.46 -5.96 -4.14
N VAL A 35 4.05 -5.46 -5.20
CA VAL A 35 3.30 -4.93 -6.34
C VAL A 35 2.47 -6.04 -7.00
N THR A 36 3.05 -7.21 -7.18
CA THR A 36 2.34 -8.36 -7.76
C THR A 36 1.13 -8.75 -6.91
N ILE A 37 1.30 -8.77 -5.59
CA ILE A 37 0.19 -9.08 -4.66
C ILE A 37 -0.88 -8.00 -4.74
N ALA A 38 -0.48 -6.73 -4.66
CA ALA A 38 -1.41 -5.61 -4.64
C ALA A 38 -2.27 -5.53 -5.91
N GLN A 39 -1.67 -5.81 -7.06
CA GLN A 39 -2.38 -5.79 -8.34
C GLN A 39 -3.49 -6.85 -8.42
N LYS A 40 -3.39 -7.89 -7.62
CA LYS A 40 -4.36 -8.98 -7.60
C LYS A 40 -5.50 -8.76 -6.61
N PHE A 41 -5.43 -7.72 -5.79
CA PHE A 41 -6.54 -7.41 -4.88
C PHE A 41 -7.80 -7.11 -5.70
N PRO A 42 -8.98 -7.60 -5.25
CA PRO A 42 -10.22 -7.36 -5.98
C PRO A 42 -10.55 -5.86 -6.02
N ARG A 43 -11.21 -5.44 -7.07
CA ARG A 43 -11.70 -4.06 -7.24
C ARG A 43 -10.58 -3.01 -7.15
N THR A 44 -9.40 -3.37 -7.67
CA THR A 44 -8.23 -2.50 -7.66
C THR A 44 -7.90 -2.02 -9.06
N LYS A 45 -7.73 -0.71 -9.20
CA LYS A 45 -7.31 -0.10 -10.45
C LYS A 45 -5.93 0.52 -10.27
N VAL A 46 -4.97 0.12 -11.10
CA VAL A 46 -3.62 0.66 -11.05
C VAL A 46 -3.59 2.04 -11.68
N LEU A 47 -3.06 3.02 -10.96
CA LEU A 47 -2.93 4.40 -11.45
C LEU A 47 -1.51 4.73 -11.85
N VAL A 48 -0.51 4.26 -11.08
CA VAL A 48 0.90 4.50 -11.34
C VAL A 48 1.65 3.20 -11.08
N SER A 49 2.58 2.85 -11.95
CA SER A 49 3.43 1.68 -11.73
C SER A 49 4.77 1.92 -12.42
N ASN A 50 5.83 2.02 -11.62
CA ASN A 50 7.18 2.12 -12.13
C ASN A 50 8.14 1.35 -11.21
N GLU A 51 9.44 1.49 -11.41
CA GLU A 51 10.42 0.65 -10.72
C GLU A 51 10.56 0.94 -9.22
N HIS A 52 10.03 2.07 -8.72
CA HIS A 52 10.15 2.43 -7.31
C HIS A 52 8.83 2.85 -6.67
N TYR A 53 7.76 3.04 -7.44
CA TYR A 53 6.49 3.53 -6.91
C TYR A 53 5.31 2.86 -7.61
N TRP A 54 4.36 2.42 -6.80
CA TRP A 54 3.10 1.84 -7.28
C TRP A 54 1.94 2.48 -6.53
N LYS A 55 0.91 2.83 -7.27
CA LYS A 55 -0.32 3.37 -6.68
C LYS A 55 -1.52 2.74 -7.34
N GLY A 56 -2.46 2.29 -6.52
CA GLY A 56 -3.74 1.77 -6.98
C GLY A 56 -4.88 2.33 -6.15
N VAL A 57 -6.07 2.31 -6.72
CA VAL A 57 -7.31 2.62 -6.00
C VAL A 57 -8.03 1.31 -5.76
N CYS A 58 -8.28 1.00 -4.48
CA CYS A 58 -9.02 -0.17 -4.05
C CYS A 58 -10.40 0.28 -3.59
N ARG A 59 -11.45 -0.39 -4.07
CA ARG A 59 -12.82 -0.04 -3.68
C ARG A 59 -13.40 -1.10 -2.76
N SER A 60 -14.15 -0.65 -1.75
CA SER A 60 -14.83 -1.57 -0.83
C SER A 60 -15.91 -2.35 -1.57
N PHE A 61 -16.26 -3.53 -1.02
CA PHE A 61 -17.18 -4.45 -1.69
C PHE A 61 -18.59 -3.90 -1.83
N ILE A 62 -19.15 -3.37 -0.73
CA ILE A 62 -20.55 -2.94 -0.73
C ILE A 62 -20.69 -1.49 -1.19
N PHE A 63 -19.99 -0.57 -0.52
CA PHE A 63 -20.17 0.86 -0.74
C PHE A 63 -19.28 1.42 -1.85
N ARG A 64 -18.29 0.66 -2.29
CA ARG A 64 -17.37 1.06 -3.37
C ARG A 64 -16.58 2.33 -3.05
N PHE A 65 -16.36 2.61 -1.77
CA PHE A 65 -15.56 3.75 -1.36
C PHE A 65 -14.11 3.57 -1.84
N PRO A 66 -13.52 4.59 -2.45
CA PRO A 66 -12.15 4.50 -2.96
C PRO A 66 -11.13 4.72 -1.85
N ASP A 67 -10.17 3.81 -1.79
CA ASP A 67 -9.01 3.94 -0.91
C ASP A 67 -7.75 3.95 -1.78
N ASP A 68 -6.82 4.84 -1.50
CA ASP A 68 -5.55 4.89 -2.19
C ASP A 68 -4.55 3.96 -1.49
N LEU A 69 -4.01 3.01 -2.24
CA LEU A 69 -2.93 2.14 -1.78
C LEU A 69 -1.65 2.55 -2.50
N GLU A 70 -0.62 2.85 -1.74
CA GLU A 70 0.66 3.27 -2.27
C GLU A 70 1.79 2.40 -1.72
N ILE A 71 2.73 2.02 -2.59
CA ILE A 71 3.92 1.26 -2.23
C ILE A 71 5.11 2.02 -2.83
N LEU A 72 6.06 2.42 -1.98
CA LEU A 72 7.25 3.16 -2.41
C LEU A 72 8.50 2.46 -1.93
N LYS A 73 9.44 2.25 -2.85
CA LYS A 73 10.77 1.78 -2.53
C LYS A 73 11.68 2.99 -2.37
N ILE A 74 12.31 3.11 -1.20
CA ILE A 74 13.22 4.21 -0.89
C ILE A 74 14.45 3.64 -0.18
N ASP A 75 15.61 3.70 -0.83
CA ASP A 75 16.86 3.09 -0.37
C ASP A 75 16.63 1.58 -0.12
N LYS A 76 16.84 1.10 1.10
CA LYS A 76 16.64 -0.29 1.50
C LYS A 76 15.28 -0.50 2.19
N LYS A 77 14.41 0.50 2.14
CA LYS A 77 13.12 0.47 2.83
C LYS A 77 11.97 0.42 1.85
N ILE A 78 10.86 -0.10 2.33
CA ILE A 78 9.58 -0.02 1.63
C ILE A 78 8.61 0.69 2.55
N GLN A 79 7.91 1.66 1.98
CA GLN A 79 6.80 2.35 2.63
C GLN A 79 5.50 1.91 1.97
N ILE A 80 4.50 1.61 2.79
CA ILE A 80 3.16 1.24 2.33
C ILE A 80 2.17 2.13 3.03
N LYS A 81 1.27 2.73 2.27
CA LYS A 81 0.22 3.59 2.82
C LYS A 81 -1.11 3.21 2.19
N SER A 82 -2.12 3.03 3.03
CA SER A 82 -3.49 2.80 2.57
C SER A 82 -4.39 3.79 3.28
N ALA A 83 -5.11 4.61 2.51
CA ALA A 83 -5.88 5.71 3.04
C ALA A 83 -7.18 5.92 2.27
N SER A 84 -8.26 6.18 3.01
CA SER A 84 -9.55 6.53 2.40
C SER A 84 -9.49 7.93 1.82
N ARG A 85 -10.11 8.14 0.66
CA ARG A 85 -10.23 9.46 0.06
C ARG A 85 -11.24 10.34 0.77
N TYR A 86 -12.21 9.72 1.43
CA TYR A 86 -13.28 10.44 2.12
C TYR A 86 -13.03 10.40 3.63
N GLY A 87 -13.46 11.45 4.33
CA GLY A 87 -13.26 11.57 5.77
C GLY A 87 -14.04 10.55 6.59
N GLY A 88 -13.79 10.54 7.90
CA GLY A 88 -14.40 9.61 8.82
C GLY A 88 -13.57 8.35 9.04
N GLY A 89 -14.12 7.42 9.79
CA GLY A 89 -13.46 6.14 10.07
C GLY A 89 -13.71 5.12 8.96
N ASP A 90 -12.79 4.19 8.79
CA ASP A 90 -12.87 3.15 7.77
C ASP A 90 -13.20 1.77 8.32
N LEU A 91 -13.51 1.69 9.62
CA LEU A 91 -13.80 0.42 10.33
C LEU A 91 -12.64 -0.59 10.21
N GLY A 92 -11.41 -0.10 10.11
CA GLY A 92 -10.23 -0.95 10.02
C GLY A 92 -9.94 -1.51 8.64
N VAL A 93 -10.62 -1.05 7.60
CA VAL A 93 -10.46 -1.58 6.23
C VAL A 93 -9.03 -1.37 5.72
N ASN A 94 -8.46 -0.17 5.91
CA ASN A 94 -7.10 0.11 5.45
C ASN A 94 -6.07 -0.72 6.22
N GLY A 95 -6.24 -0.89 7.52
CA GLY A 95 -5.37 -1.75 8.32
C GLY A 95 -5.44 -3.21 7.89
N THR A 96 -6.63 -3.72 7.63
CA THR A 96 -6.81 -5.08 7.13
C THR A 96 -6.14 -5.27 5.76
N ARG A 97 -6.25 -4.27 4.89
CA ARG A 97 -5.63 -4.32 3.56
C ARG A 97 -4.11 -4.43 3.65
N VAL A 98 -3.48 -3.57 4.45
CA VAL A 98 -2.02 -3.61 4.65
C VAL A 98 -1.61 -4.92 5.31
N GLY A 99 -2.36 -5.39 6.31
CA GLY A 99 -2.10 -6.68 6.95
C GLY A 99 -2.15 -7.85 5.98
N ARG A 100 -3.15 -7.86 5.10
CA ARG A 100 -3.28 -8.91 4.07
C ARG A 100 -2.10 -8.88 3.09
N LEU A 101 -1.67 -7.69 2.69
CA LEU A 101 -0.53 -7.51 1.80
C LEU A 101 0.74 -8.09 2.43
N LEU A 102 0.99 -7.78 3.69
CA LEU A 102 2.17 -8.27 4.41
C LEU A 102 2.12 -9.76 4.68
N THR A 103 0.96 -10.29 5.03
CA THR A 103 0.78 -11.74 5.24
C THR A 103 1.04 -12.51 3.94
N SER A 104 0.53 -12.00 2.82
CA SER A 104 0.76 -12.63 1.52
C SER A 104 2.24 -12.61 1.15
N LEU A 105 2.94 -11.53 1.48
CA LEU A 105 4.38 -11.43 1.26
C LEU A 105 5.13 -12.49 2.08
N GLU A 106 4.79 -12.65 3.36
CA GLU A 106 5.39 -13.66 4.21
C GLU A 106 5.18 -15.07 3.66
N ASN A 107 3.97 -15.35 3.16
CA ASN A 107 3.65 -16.66 2.60
C ASN A 107 4.45 -16.96 1.34
N LEU A 108 4.78 -15.95 0.53
CA LEU A 108 5.64 -16.14 -0.64
C LEU A 108 7.07 -16.51 -0.27
N ASN A 109 7.55 -16.06 0.88
CA ASN A 109 8.93 -16.20 1.30
C ASN A 109 9.13 -17.23 2.40
N SER A 110 8.10 -17.97 2.76
CA SER A 110 8.22 -19.03 3.78
C SER A 110 8.44 -20.41 3.16
#